data_98f0bd9542b01810f3e48d30c7aea3d4
#
_entry.id   98f0bd9542b01810f3e48d30c7aea3d4
#
_cell.length_a   1.000
_cell.length_b   1.000
_cell.length_c   1.000
_cell.angle_alpha   90.00
_cell.angle_beta   90.00
_cell.angle_gamma   90.00
#
_symmetry.space_group_name_H-M   'P 1'
#
loop_
_entity.id
_entity.type
_entity.pdbx_description
1 polymer ?
#
loop_
_entity_poly.entity_id
_entity_poly.type
_entity_poly.pdbx_seq_one_letter_code
_entity_poly.pdbx_strand_id
1 'polypeptide(L)'
;QSVLFNPALVALHTDKIVHFEYFNRYGVKELGTLGIGFVYPNPLLSVGVDISSFGYDQYRETLFRLSVGKQLNDRWRIGVGFQYKMLQTELSEEVPKQLSTDIGILFTPVDKLLIGMLIMNFPSIDIHKYTTEIKCFTGYSVQIGFQWKIINSLLIVGTFESNKEHTWIGNMGIEYVPFRNFRLRAGVQTAPLLPALGIGYC
;
A
#
# COMPACT_ATOMS: atom_id res chain seq x y z
N GLN A 1 -2.26 6.11 4.63
CA GLN A 1 -1.38 4.92 4.43
C GLN A 1 -1.61 4.17 3.11
N SER A 2 -2.63 4.43 2.33
CA SER A 2 -3.01 3.54 1.22
C SER A 2 -2.96 4.17 -0.17
N VAL A 3 -2.57 5.42 -0.28
CA VAL A 3 -2.67 6.15 -1.56
C VAL A 3 -1.79 5.54 -2.65
N LEU A 4 -0.71 4.86 -2.28
CA LEU A 4 0.25 4.31 -3.24
C LEU A 4 0.29 2.78 -3.29
N PHE A 5 -0.44 2.07 -2.43
CA PHE A 5 -0.48 0.61 -2.50
C PHE A 5 -1.17 0.10 -3.76
N ASN A 6 -2.31 0.67 -4.13
CA ASN A 6 -2.97 0.34 -5.39
C ASN A 6 -2.61 1.40 -6.44
N PRO A 7 -1.91 1.04 -7.54
CA PRO A 7 -1.46 2.01 -8.53
C PRO A 7 -2.62 2.75 -9.22
N ALA A 8 -3.82 2.21 -9.25
CA ALA A 8 -4.98 2.90 -9.78
C ALA A 8 -5.44 4.09 -8.92
N LEU A 9 -5.02 4.14 -7.62
CA LEU A 9 -5.35 5.25 -6.72
C LEU A 9 -4.74 6.59 -7.17
N VAL A 10 -3.61 6.59 -7.87
CA VAL A 10 -3.02 7.84 -8.38
C VAL A 10 -3.96 8.58 -9.33
N ALA A 11 -4.88 7.86 -10.00
CA ALA A 11 -5.89 8.44 -10.87
C ALA A 11 -7.14 8.98 -10.13
N LEU A 12 -7.22 8.85 -8.80
CA LEU A 12 -8.27 9.46 -7.99
C LEU A 12 -7.96 10.91 -7.60
N HIS A 13 -6.69 11.28 -7.65
CA HIS A 13 -6.26 12.60 -7.21
C HIS A 13 -6.46 13.64 -8.33
N THR A 14 -6.96 14.80 -7.94
CA THR A 14 -7.11 15.98 -8.82
C THR A 14 -5.98 16.99 -8.62
N ASP A 15 -5.33 16.95 -7.47
CA ASP A 15 -4.27 17.87 -7.09
C ASP A 15 -2.92 17.15 -6.96
N LYS A 16 -1.84 17.91 -7.15
CA LYS A 16 -0.49 17.43 -6.87
C LYS A 16 -0.33 17.20 -5.38
N ILE A 17 0.16 16.04 -4.99
CA ILE A 17 0.34 15.67 -3.60
C ILE A 17 1.80 15.33 -3.35
N VAL A 18 2.36 15.90 -2.30
CA VAL A 18 3.60 15.43 -1.67
C VAL A 18 3.21 14.87 -0.31
N HIS A 19 3.68 13.69 0.02
CA HIS A 19 3.47 13.13 1.34
C HIS A 19 4.78 12.67 1.94
N PHE A 20 4.85 12.78 3.25
CA PHE A 20 5.91 12.23 4.08
C PHE A 20 5.25 11.32 5.10
N GLU A 21 5.80 10.15 5.33
CA GLU A 21 5.31 9.25 6.35
C GLU A 21 6.45 8.71 7.20
N TYR A 22 6.18 8.60 8.49
CA TYR A 22 6.97 7.81 9.40
C TYR A 22 6.05 6.85 10.12
N PHE A 23 6.41 5.60 10.11
CA PHE A 23 5.62 4.53 10.72
C PHE A 23 6.52 3.61 11.53
N ASN A 24 6.16 3.36 12.78
CA ASN A 24 6.86 2.42 13.64
C ASN A 24 5.85 1.40 14.20
N ARG A 25 5.86 0.21 13.64
CA ARG A 25 4.90 -0.85 13.98
C ARG A 25 5.20 -1.53 15.30
N TYR A 26 6.47 -1.58 15.69
CA TYR A 26 6.92 -2.42 16.79
C TYR A 26 7.28 -1.61 18.04
N GLY A 27 7.18 -0.29 18.01
CA GLY A 27 7.61 0.58 19.10
C GLY A 27 9.13 0.61 19.33
N VAL A 28 9.89 -0.05 18.46
CA VAL A 28 11.35 -0.11 18.47
C VAL A 28 11.87 0.89 17.43
N LYS A 29 12.71 1.83 17.85
CA LYS A 29 13.16 2.95 17.00
C LYS A 29 13.86 2.46 15.73
N GLU A 30 14.58 1.38 15.80
CA GLU A 30 15.34 0.74 14.74
C GLU A 30 14.44 0.10 13.67
N LEU A 31 13.19 -0.22 14.03
CA LEU A 31 12.20 -0.85 13.13
C LEU A 31 11.18 0.18 12.59
N GLY A 32 11.64 1.39 12.37
CA GLY A 32 10.85 2.44 11.74
C GLY A 32 10.87 2.37 10.21
N THR A 33 9.78 2.75 9.59
CA THR A 33 9.69 2.99 8.14
C THR A 33 9.57 4.49 7.90
N LEU A 34 10.43 5.02 7.05
CA LEU A 34 10.37 6.39 6.54
C LEU A 34 9.96 6.34 5.07
N GLY A 35 9.02 7.16 4.66
CA GLY A 35 8.56 7.24 3.29
C GLY A 35 8.38 8.68 2.81
N ILE A 36 8.62 8.87 1.52
CA ILE A 36 8.31 10.08 0.78
C ILE A 36 7.68 9.72 -0.55
N GLY A 37 6.63 10.41 -0.93
CA GLY A 37 6.01 10.18 -2.21
C GLY A 37 5.44 11.46 -2.83
N PHE A 38 5.27 11.37 -4.14
CA PHE A 38 4.74 12.44 -4.97
C PHE A 38 3.72 11.88 -5.96
N VAL A 39 2.57 12.55 -6.08
CA VAL A 39 1.56 12.24 -7.09
C VAL A 39 1.35 13.43 -8.01
N TYR A 40 1.45 13.18 -9.30
CA TYR A 40 1.16 14.14 -10.36
C TYR A 40 -0.09 13.70 -11.12
N PRO A 41 -1.24 14.31 -10.84
CA PRO A 41 -2.47 14.01 -11.57
C PRO A 41 -2.42 14.59 -12.99
N ASN A 42 -2.92 13.83 -13.94
CA ASN A 42 -3.05 14.24 -15.33
C ASN A 42 -4.28 13.54 -15.94
N PRO A 43 -5.10 14.23 -16.73
CA PRO A 43 -6.30 13.65 -17.34
C PRO A 43 -6.04 12.45 -18.24
N LEU A 44 -4.86 12.40 -18.90
CA LEU A 44 -4.49 11.28 -19.74
C LEU A 44 -3.90 10.13 -18.94
N LEU A 45 -2.98 10.45 -18.02
CA LEU A 45 -2.21 9.44 -17.29
C LEU A 45 -1.61 10.06 -16.01
N SER A 46 -2.17 9.74 -14.86
CA SER A 46 -1.62 10.18 -13.57
C SER A 46 -0.41 9.33 -13.18
N VAL A 47 0.59 9.96 -12.57
CA VAL A 47 1.85 9.32 -12.17
C VAL A 47 2.09 9.53 -10.68
N GLY A 48 2.56 8.50 -10.00
CA GLY A 48 3.00 8.55 -8.61
C GLY A 48 4.40 7.95 -8.47
N VAL A 49 5.23 8.58 -7.65
CA VAL A 49 6.55 8.07 -7.26
C VAL A 49 6.60 7.99 -5.75
N ASP A 50 7.12 6.90 -5.23
CA ASP A 50 7.27 6.67 -3.79
C ASP A 50 8.62 6.01 -3.50
N ILE A 51 9.24 6.45 -2.42
CA ILE A 51 10.47 5.87 -1.90
C ILE A 51 10.25 5.64 -0.42
N SER A 52 10.46 4.42 0.03
CA SER A 52 10.40 4.09 1.45
C SER A 52 11.61 3.27 1.88
N SER A 53 12.02 3.47 3.13
CA SER A 53 13.12 2.75 3.77
C SER A 53 12.68 2.26 5.14
N PHE A 54 12.86 0.97 5.38
CA PHE A 54 12.56 0.31 6.65
C PHE A 54 13.86 -0.23 7.24
N GLY A 55 14.01 -0.12 8.56
CA GLY A 55 15.08 -0.75 9.30
C GLY A 55 16.20 0.21 9.70
N TYR A 56 17.38 -0.36 9.96
CA TYR A 56 18.55 0.31 10.52
C TYR A 56 19.84 -0.13 9.79
N ASP A 57 21.01 0.27 10.27
CA ASP A 57 22.27 0.10 9.54
C ASP A 57 22.60 -1.37 9.25
N GLN A 58 22.27 -2.31 10.16
CA GLN A 58 22.52 -3.74 9.98
C GLN A 58 21.46 -4.48 9.17
N TYR A 59 20.27 -3.90 9.00
CA TYR A 59 19.17 -4.45 8.21
C TYR A 59 18.33 -3.33 7.64
N ARG A 60 18.37 -3.12 6.33
CA ARG A 60 17.62 -2.07 5.65
C ARG A 60 16.94 -2.60 4.41
N GLU A 61 15.64 -2.40 4.35
CA GLU A 61 14.84 -2.60 3.14
C GLU A 61 14.54 -1.25 2.49
N THR A 62 14.88 -1.10 1.23
CA THR A 62 14.54 0.09 0.45
C THR A 62 13.61 -0.31 -0.69
N LEU A 63 12.52 0.43 -0.84
CA LEU A 63 11.52 0.24 -1.87
C LEU A 63 11.39 1.54 -2.69
N PHE A 64 11.56 1.42 -4.00
CA PHE A 64 11.20 2.43 -4.97
C PHE A 64 9.94 1.95 -5.70
N ARG A 65 8.95 2.81 -5.82
CA ARG A 65 7.72 2.52 -6.55
C ARG A 65 7.40 3.64 -7.53
N LEU A 66 7.11 3.25 -8.77
CA LEU A 66 6.54 4.09 -9.80
C LEU A 66 5.14 3.57 -10.12
N SER A 67 4.13 4.38 -9.96
CA SER A 67 2.73 4.05 -10.23
C SER A 67 2.21 4.91 -11.38
N VAL A 68 1.50 4.27 -12.28
CA VAL A 68 0.87 4.94 -13.43
C VAL A 68 -0.60 4.52 -13.44
N GLY A 69 -1.50 5.48 -13.45
CA GLY A 69 -2.94 5.22 -13.39
C GLY A 69 -3.74 6.06 -14.37
N LYS A 70 -4.82 5.48 -14.87
CA LYS A 70 -5.73 6.11 -15.80
C LYS A 70 -7.17 5.97 -15.37
N GLN A 71 -7.91 7.05 -15.41
CA GLN A 71 -9.34 7.04 -15.32
C GLN A 71 -9.92 6.67 -16.70
N LEU A 72 -10.64 5.56 -16.80
CA LEU A 72 -11.28 5.12 -18.04
C LEU A 72 -12.63 5.82 -18.23
N ASN A 73 -13.37 5.96 -17.15
CA ASN A 73 -14.64 6.70 -17.06
C ASN A 73 -14.90 7.07 -15.59
N ASP A 74 -16.06 7.62 -15.28
CA ASP A 74 -16.42 8.07 -13.93
C ASP A 74 -16.42 6.95 -12.88
N ARG A 75 -16.56 5.70 -13.32
CA ARG A 75 -16.66 4.54 -12.43
C ARG A 75 -15.41 3.67 -12.38
N TRP A 76 -14.62 3.62 -13.45
CA TRP A 76 -13.50 2.70 -13.59
C TRP A 76 -12.16 3.42 -13.69
N ARG A 77 -11.20 2.95 -12.90
CA ARG A 77 -9.81 3.36 -12.97
C ARG A 77 -8.93 2.13 -12.96
N ILE A 78 -7.84 2.19 -13.72
CA ILE A 78 -6.83 1.13 -13.79
C ILE A 78 -5.46 1.72 -13.52
N GLY A 79 -4.54 0.90 -13.05
CA GLY A 79 -3.17 1.33 -12.83
C GLY A 79 -2.18 0.17 -12.86
N VAL A 80 -0.94 0.51 -13.17
CA VAL A 80 0.21 -0.37 -13.13
C VAL A 80 1.28 0.28 -12.27
N GLY A 81 1.86 -0.51 -11.38
CA GLY A 81 2.97 -0.11 -10.51
C GLY A 81 4.22 -0.91 -10.86
N PHE A 82 5.37 -0.26 -10.84
CA PHE A 82 6.68 -0.90 -10.93
C PHE A 82 7.39 -0.70 -9.59
N GLN A 83 7.88 -1.78 -9.03
CA GLN A 83 8.58 -1.75 -7.74
C GLN A 83 9.99 -2.27 -7.91
N TYR A 84 10.94 -1.56 -7.31
CA TYR A 84 12.31 -2.00 -7.15
C TYR A 84 12.63 -2.09 -5.66
N LYS A 85 12.91 -3.29 -5.19
CA LYS A 85 13.20 -3.61 -3.79
C LYS A 85 14.67 -3.97 -3.64
N MET A 86 15.29 -3.46 -2.59
CA MET A 86 16.65 -3.81 -2.18
C MET A 86 16.65 -4.18 -0.70
N LEU A 87 17.36 -5.23 -0.36
CA LEU A 87 17.59 -5.64 1.03
C LEU A 87 19.09 -5.59 1.32
N GLN A 88 19.50 -4.75 2.25
CA GLN A 88 20.87 -4.67 2.75
C GLN A 88 20.95 -5.31 4.14
N THR A 89 21.91 -6.18 4.36
CA THR A 89 22.16 -6.82 5.65
C THR A 89 23.66 -7.00 5.86
N GLU A 90 24.14 -6.82 7.09
CA GLU A 90 25.52 -7.10 7.44
C GLU A 90 25.89 -8.59 7.37
N LEU A 91 24.88 -9.47 7.34
CA LEU A 91 25.09 -10.93 7.27
C LEU A 91 25.49 -11.40 5.87
N SER A 92 25.40 -10.59 4.87
CA SER A 92 25.73 -10.93 3.47
C SER A 92 26.32 -9.73 2.76
N GLU A 93 27.43 -9.94 2.06
CA GLU A 93 28.01 -8.93 1.16
C GLU A 93 27.14 -8.72 -0.10
N GLU A 94 26.28 -9.69 -0.42
CA GLU A 94 25.34 -9.60 -1.54
C GLU A 94 24.08 -8.84 -1.14
N VAL A 95 23.68 -7.87 -1.95
CA VAL A 95 22.45 -7.09 -1.78
C VAL A 95 21.35 -7.69 -2.64
N PRO A 96 20.40 -8.43 -2.04
CA PRO A 96 19.22 -8.91 -2.74
C PRO A 96 18.43 -7.79 -3.39
N LYS A 97 18.07 -7.98 -4.67
CA LYS A 97 17.30 -7.01 -5.46
C LYS A 97 16.18 -7.71 -6.20
N GLN A 98 15.00 -7.12 -6.19
CA GLN A 98 13.83 -7.62 -6.91
C GLN A 98 13.17 -6.48 -7.69
N LEU A 99 12.84 -6.76 -8.93
CA LEU A 99 11.93 -5.95 -9.74
C LEU A 99 10.57 -6.65 -9.78
N SER A 100 9.51 -5.94 -9.51
CA SER A 100 8.15 -6.49 -9.56
C SER A 100 7.15 -5.49 -10.09
N THR A 101 6.01 -6.01 -10.54
CA THR A 101 4.91 -5.22 -11.08
C THR A 101 3.65 -5.43 -10.25
N ASP A 102 2.88 -4.38 -10.09
CA ASP A 102 1.55 -4.40 -9.47
C ASP A 102 0.50 -4.00 -10.50
N ILE A 103 -0.67 -4.61 -10.44
CA ILE A 103 -1.80 -4.28 -11.30
C ILE A 103 -2.99 -3.96 -10.40
N GLY A 104 -3.54 -2.77 -10.58
CA GLY A 104 -4.66 -2.27 -9.78
C GLY A 104 -5.87 -1.88 -10.61
N ILE A 105 -7.03 -2.16 -10.06
CA ILE A 105 -8.32 -1.75 -10.61
C ILE A 105 -9.14 -1.13 -9.49
N LEU A 106 -9.83 -0.02 -9.79
CA LEU A 106 -10.81 0.61 -8.90
C LEU A 106 -12.14 0.74 -9.61
N PHE A 107 -13.18 0.45 -8.88
CA PHE A 107 -14.56 0.57 -9.33
C PHE A 107 -15.39 1.37 -8.32
N THR A 108 -16.08 2.41 -8.80
CA THR A 108 -16.94 3.28 -8.00
C THR A 108 -18.38 3.11 -8.49
N PRO A 109 -19.14 2.11 -8.03
CA PRO A 109 -20.53 1.88 -8.48
C PRO A 109 -21.44 3.05 -8.14
N VAL A 110 -21.23 3.66 -6.98
CA VAL A 110 -21.93 4.86 -6.50
C VAL A 110 -20.90 5.76 -5.78
N ASP A 111 -21.17 7.06 -5.69
CA ASP A 111 -20.23 8.07 -5.16
C ASP A 111 -19.67 7.79 -3.76
N LYS A 112 -20.38 6.96 -2.99
CA LYS A 112 -20.02 6.63 -1.61
C LYS A 112 -19.31 5.29 -1.44
N LEU A 113 -19.18 4.49 -2.50
CA LEU A 113 -18.61 3.15 -2.45
C LEU A 113 -17.48 3.03 -3.47
N LEU A 114 -16.29 2.77 -2.99
CA LEU A 114 -15.11 2.44 -3.79
C LEU A 114 -14.73 0.98 -3.53
N ILE A 115 -14.60 0.21 -4.58
CA ILE A 115 -14.12 -1.18 -4.57
C ILE A 115 -12.80 -1.22 -5.31
N GLY A 116 -11.82 -1.89 -4.75
CA GLY A 116 -10.49 -2.04 -5.33
C GLY A 116 -10.06 -3.49 -5.41
N MET A 117 -9.37 -3.84 -6.48
CA MET A 117 -8.64 -5.08 -6.64
C MET A 117 -7.19 -4.75 -6.95
N LEU A 118 -6.28 -5.51 -6.36
CA LEU A 118 -4.85 -5.34 -6.52
C LEU A 118 -4.17 -6.71 -6.61
N ILE A 119 -3.35 -6.88 -7.62
CA ILE A 119 -2.40 -7.98 -7.76
C ILE A 119 -1.03 -7.38 -7.53
N MET A 120 -0.32 -7.84 -6.52
CA MET A 120 1.02 -7.35 -6.15
C MET A 120 2.10 -8.34 -6.52
N ASN A 121 3.28 -7.81 -6.84
CA ASN A 121 4.49 -8.58 -7.14
C ASN A 121 4.30 -9.61 -8.28
N PHE A 122 3.55 -9.26 -9.33
CA PHE A 122 3.31 -10.16 -10.47
C PHE A 122 3.34 -9.41 -11.82
N PRO A 123 4.26 -9.78 -12.73
CA PRO A 123 5.40 -10.67 -12.52
C PRO A 123 6.46 -10.07 -11.60
N SER A 124 7.29 -10.92 -11.02
CA SER A 124 8.46 -10.51 -10.23
C SER A 124 9.72 -11.22 -10.72
N ILE A 125 10.84 -10.51 -10.75
CA ILE A 125 12.14 -10.99 -11.21
C ILE A 125 13.18 -10.64 -10.14
N ASP A 126 13.85 -11.66 -9.61
CA ASP A 126 14.99 -11.48 -8.73
C ASP A 126 16.23 -11.19 -9.59
N ILE A 127 16.87 -10.04 -9.37
CA ILE A 127 18.00 -9.56 -10.21
C ILE A 127 19.29 -10.25 -9.81
N HIS A 128 19.38 -10.79 -8.60
CA HIS A 128 20.54 -11.52 -8.11
C HIS A 128 20.20 -12.99 -7.93
N LYS A 129 21.05 -13.87 -8.47
CA LYS A 129 20.99 -15.31 -8.18
C LYS A 129 21.72 -15.53 -6.86
N TYR A 130 20.98 -15.92 -5.83
CA TYR A 130 21.56 -16.30 -4.57
C TYR A 130 22.30 -17.63 -4.68
N THR A 131 23.42 -17.72 -4.01
CA THR A 131 24.13 -18.98 -3.77
C THR A 131 23.37 -19.88 -2.79
N THR A 132 22.40 -19.31 -2.06
CA THR A 132 21.56 -20.00 -1.06
C THR A 132 20.07 -19.85 -1.45
N GLU A 133 19.28 -20.93 -1.34
CA GLU A 133 17.84 -20.96 -1.71
C GLU A 133 16.91 -20.10 -0.82
N ILE A 134 17.42 -19.10 -0.14
CA ILE A 134 16.63 -18.21 0.73
C ILE A 134 15.91 -17.18 -0.14
N LYS A 135 14.60 -17.33 -0.26
CA LYS A 135 13.74 -16.32 -0.90
C LYS A 135 13.61 -15.12 0.04
N CYS A 136 14.34 -14.06 -0.25
CA CYS A 136 14.33 -12.84 0.55
C CYS A 136 13.07 -11.99 0.37
N PHE A 137 12.31 -12.19 -0.71
CA PHE A 137 11.14 -11.37 -1.02
C PHE A 137 9.85 -12.19 -1.07
N THR A 138 8.76 -11.53 -0.67
CA THR A 138 7.43 -12.13 -0.73
C THR A 138 7.00 -12.44 -2.17
N GLY A 139 6.30 -13.55 -2.35
CA GLY A 139 5.68 -13.91 -3.63
C GLY A 139 4.53 -12.97 -4.02
N TYR A 140 3.80 -13.31 -5.07
CA TYR A 140 2.62 -12.56 -5.45
C TYR A 140 1.52 -12.64 -4.38
N SER A 141 0.74 -11.56 -4.27
CA SER A 141 -0.51 -11.56 -3.50
C SER A 141 -1.64 -10.90 -4.27
N VAL A 142 -2.86 -11.30 -3.94
CA VAL A 142 -4.08 -10.72 -4.48
C VAL A 142 -4.87 -10.12 -3.34
N GLN A 143 -5.27 -8.87 -3.51
CA GLN A 143 -5.99 -8.10 -2.52
C GLN A 143 -7.29 -7.57 -3.12
N ILE A 144 -8.39 -7.69 -2.38
CA ILE A 144 -9.66 -7.05 -2.70
C ILE A 144 -10.03 -6.19 -1.50
N GLY A 145 -10.47 -4.97 -1.76
CA GLY A 145 -10.85 -4.05 -0.70
C GLY A 145 -12.04 -3.19 -1.07
N PHE A 146 -12.68 -2.64 -0.08
CA PHE A 146 -13.72 -1.65 -0.26
C PHE A 146 -13.61 -0.53 0.76
N GLN A 147 -14.11 0.64 0.37
CA GLN A 147 -14.31 1.80 1.20
C GLN A 147 -15.74 2.29 1.00
N TRP A 148 -16.52 2.30 2.06
CA TRP A 148 -17.91 2.71 2.01
C TRP A 148 -18.20 3.84 2.99
N LYS A 149 -18.52 5.01 2.43
CA LYS A 149 -18.95 6.17 3.19
C LYS A 149 -20.46 6.10 3.41
N ILE A 150 -20.91 5.48 4.49
CA ILE A 150 -22.34 5.28 4.80
C ILE A 150 -23.03 6.63 4.95
N ILE A 151 -22.47 7.48 5.80
CA ILE A 151 -22.86 8.88 6.00
C ILE A 151 -21.61 9.74 6.03
N ASN A 152 -21.77 11.08 6.04
CA ASN A 152 -20.62 11.99 6.00
C ASN A 152 -19.66 11.82 7.18
N SER A 153 -20.14 11.33 8.31
CA SER A 153 -19.37 11.11 9.51
C SER A 153 -18.94 9.65 9.75
N LEU A 154 -19.36 8.70 8.91
CA LEU A 154 -19.07 7.27 9.11
C LEU A 154 -18.53 6.62 7.83
N LEU A 155 -17.30 6.14 7.91
CA LEU A 155 -16.61 5.41 6.88
C LEU A 155 -16.31 3.98 7.35
N ILE A 156 -16.61 2.99 6.54
CA ILE A 156 -16.21 1.59 6.75
C ILE A 156 -15.23 1.21 5.65
N VAL A 157 -14.17 0.55 6.03
CA VAL A 157 -13.17 -0.01 5.11
C VAL A 157 -12.99 -1.49 5.37
N GLY A 158 -12.74 -2.26 4.33
CA GLY A 158 -12.39 -3.65 4.47
C GLY A 158 -11.41 -4.07 3.39
N THR A 159 -10.49 -4.96 3.74
CA THR A 159 -9.58 -5.60 2.79
C THR A 159 -9.50 -7.08 3.07
N PHE A 160 -9.33 -7.83 2.01
CA PHE A 160 -9.15 -9.26 2.04
C PHE A 160 -7.97 -9.61 1.13
N GLU A 161 -6.95 -10.23 1.68
CA GLU A 161 -5.71 -10.56 0.99
C GLU A 161 -5.45 -12.05 1.02
N SER A 162 -5.00 -12.60 -0.11
CA SER A 162 -4.46 -13.93 -0.22
C SER A 162 -3.06 -13.89 -0.81
N ASN A 163 -2.11 -14.51 -0.15
CA ASN A 163 -0.75 -14.63 -0.62
C ASN A 163 -0.50 -15.98 -1.33
N LYS A 164 0.70 -16.15 -1.90
CA LYS A 164 1.13 -17.39 -2.58
C LYS A 164 1.03 -18.64 -1.69
N GLU A 165 1.12 -18.48 -0.38
CA GLU A 165 1.04 -19.58 0.59
C GLU A 165 -0.42 -19.92 0.97
N HIS A 166 -1.40 -19.34 0.26
CA HIS A 166 -2.83 -19.48 0.53
C HIS A 166 -3.25 -19.05 1.94
N THR A 167 -2.45 -18.20 2.57
CA THR A 167 -2.85 -17.55 3.84
C THR A 167 -3.81 -16.42 3.53
N TRP A 168 -4.96 -16.44 4.19
CA TRP A 168 -5.99 -15.42 4.04
C TRP A 168 -5.95 -14.45 5.21
N ILE A 169 -5.85 -13.17 4.91
CA ILE A 169 -5.83 -12.09 5.89
C ILE A 169 -6.97 -11.14 5.58
N GLY A 170 -7.88 -10.99 6.52
CA GLY A 170 -8.95 -10.00 6.45
C GLY A 170 -8.67 -8.84 7.40
N ASN A 171 -8.94 -7.61 6.94
CA ASN A 171 -8.88 -6.42 7.77
C ASN A 171 -10.20 -5.67 7.63
N MET A 172 -10.75 -5.22 8.74
CA MET A 172 -11.90 -4.31 8.77
C MET A 172 -11.59 -3.11 9.63
N GLY A 173 -12.09 -1.95 9.23
CA GLY A 173 -11.92 -0.72 9.96
C GLY A 173 -13.14 0.18 9.83
N ILE A 174 -13.36 0.97 10.87
CA ILE A 174 -14.41 1.98 10.96
C ILE A 174 -13.75 3.29 11.34
N GLU A 175 -14.07 4.37 10.62
CA GLU A 175 -13.73 5.73 11.00
C GLU A 175 -15.03 6.50 11.27
N TYR A 176 -15.10 7.12 12.44
CA TYR A 176 -16.21 7.97 12.84
C TYR A 176 -15.70 9.39 13.11
N VAL A 177 -16.36 10.38 12.52
CA VAL A 177 -16.04 11.80 12.63
C VAL A 177 -17.16 12.49 13.42
N PRO A 178 -17.11 12.51 14.77
CA PRO A 178 -18.13 13.14 15.60
C PRO A 178 -18.16 14.67 15.45
N PHE A 179 -16.99 15.28 15.25
CA PHE A 179 -16.83 16.73 15.09
C PHE A 179 -15.89 17.02 13.90
N ARG A 180 -15.96 18.22 13.35
CA ARG A 180 -15.28 18.61 12.10
C ARG A 180 -13.77 18.26 12.05
N ASN A 181 -13.09 18.26 13.19
CA ASN A 181 -11.64 18.07 13.28
C ASN A 181 -11.24 16.80 14.06
N PHE A 182 -12.19 16.00 14.53
CA PHE A 182 -11.90 14.86 15.38
C PHE A 182 -12.31 13.54 14.72
N ARG A 183 -11.41 12.57 14.68
CA ARG A 183 -11.64 11.26 14.06
C ARG A 183 -11.35 10.15 15.04
N LEU A 184 -12.29 9.24 15.20
CA LEU A 184 -12.12 7.99 15.93
C LEU A 184 -12.01 6.86 14.93
N ARG A 185 -11.05 5.98 15.15
CA ARG A 185 -10.82 4.82 14.29
C ARG A 185 -10.76 3.57 15.13
N ALA A 186 -11.42 2.51 14.68
CA ALA A 186 -11.28 1.17 15.22
C ALA A 186 -11.11 0.19 14.07
N GLY A 187 -10.32 -0.84 14.31
CA GLY A 187 -10.08 -1.85 13.27
C GLY A 187 -9.68 -3.19 13.87
N VAL A 188 -9.76 -4.22 13.05
CA VAL A 188 -9.35 -5.57 13.38
C VAL A 188 -8.72 -6.24 12.17
N GLN A 189 -7.65 -6.98 12.42
CA GLN A 189 -7.02 -7.91 11.49
C GLN A 189 -7.31 -9.34 11.95
N THR A 190 -7.53 -10.27 11.03
CA THR A 190 -7.96 -11.63 11.37
C THR A 190 -6.82 -12.62 11.61
N ALA A 191 -5.67 -12.45 10.96
CA ALA A 191 -4.56 -13.40 11.04
C ALA A 191 -3.20 -12.67 11.18
N PRO A 192 -2.62 -12.60 12.39
CA PRO A 192 -3.23 -12.92 13.68
C PRO A 192 -4.35 -11.95 14.06
N LEU A 193 -5.20 -12.31 15.02
CA LEU A 193 -6.25 -11.41 15.50
C LEU A 193 -5.62 -10.23 16.26
N LEU A 194 -5.62 -9.06 15.62
CA LEU A 194 -5.05 -7.83 16.16
C LEU A 194 -6.06 -6.70 16.09
N PRO A 195 -6.58 -6.25 17.26
CA PRO A 195 -7.39 -5.04 17.31
C PRO A 195 -6.50 -3.79 17.20
N ALA A 196 -7.01 -2.73 16.60
CA ALA A 196 -6.36 -1.44 16.48
C ALA A 196 -7.34 -0.33 16.83
N LEU A 197 -6.88 0.66 17.57
CA LEU A 197 -7.62 1.88 17.89
C LEU A 197 -6.79 3.09 17.48
N GLY A 198 -7.44 4.15 17.04
CA GLY A 198 -6.77 5.37 16.62
C GLY A 198 -7.61 6.60 16.86
N ILE A 199 -6.94 7.69 17.15
CA ILE A 199 -7.52 9.03 17.28
C ILE A 199 -6.76 9.93 16.31
N GLY A 200 -7.50 10.77 15.60
CA GLY A 200 -6.93 11.77 14.70
C GLY A 200 -7.55 13.15 14.95
N TYR A 201 -6.72 14.17 14.81
CA TYR A 201 -7.14 15.56 14.80
C TYR A 201 -6.60 16.22 13.54
N CYS A 202 -7.46 16.93 12.79
CA CYS A 202 -7.09 17.60 11.53
C CYS A 202 -7.53 19.06 11.52
#